data_a59d0d253f569481f1341bbf128cecf0
#
_entry.id   a59d0d253f569481f1341bbf128cecf0
#
_cell.length_a   1.000
_cell.length_b   1.000
_cell.length_c   1.000
_cell.angle_alpha   90.00
_cell.angle_beta   90.00
_cell.angle_gamma   90.00
#
_symmetry.space_group_name_H-M   'P 1'
#
loop_
_entity.id
_entity.type
_entity.pdbx_description
1 polymer ?
#
loop_
_entity_poly.entity_id
_entity_poly.type
_entity_poly.pdbx_seq_one_letter_code
_entity_poly.pdbx_strand_id
1 'polypeptide(L)'
;MPRSATLLIVVALIAATAFASGPPTQPNDREWSAISTDYAWIETLRKAQPLPAANASRKQMLETVLDNQKKLEPTYVPFLDRVKEYFDRTHDPRAGQVLAREKIIMGDEYMQYLSRYDKALELYRAAVELDPSSVDAKKRVELAQQRRFVSMAAFATVKSGMKEDAVRGLMGLPREDWIKQVVQNNRVYSVWIYPKEDGGASAIYFDNGVVYHTNWNAAAPPASQNQTR
;
A
#
# COMPACT_ATOMS: atom_id res chain seq x y z
N MET A 1 6.05 -23.16 -18.06
CA MET A 1 6.83 -22.32 -17.14
C MET A 1 6.15 -20.96 -17.09
N PRO A 2 5.41 -20.59 -16.04
CA PRO A 2 4.82 -19.26 -15.92
C PRO A 2 5.94 -18.27 -15.59
N ARG A 3 6.11 -17.27 -16.45
CA ARG A 3 6.95 -16.11 -16.20
C ARG A 3 6.35 -15.36 -15.01
N SER A 4 7.07 -15.33 -13.89
CA SER A 4 6.77 -14.44 -12.76
C SER A 4 6.74 -13.00 -13.29
N ALA A 5 5.55 -12.43 -13.39
CA ALA A 5 5.40 -11.01 -13.65
C ALA A 5 5.94 -10.31 -12.39
N THR A 6 7.16 -9.80 -12.49
CA THR A 6 7.73 -8.92 -11.48
C THR A 6 6.87 -7.67 -11.46
N LEU A 7 6.09 -7.52 -10.39
CA LEU A 7 5.24 -6.37 -10.13
C LEU A 7 6.14 -5.15 -9.93
N LEU A 8 6.46 -4.45 -10.99
CA LEU A 8 7.13 -3.16 -10.95
C LEU A 8 6.05 -2.13 -10.62
N ILE A 9 5.73 -2.00 -9.34
CA ILE A 9 5.11 -0.76 -8.86
C ILE A 9 6.22 0.28 -9.05
N VAL A 10 6.02 1.18 -9.99
CA VAL A 10 6.86 2.38 -10.12
C VAL A 10 6.56 3.23 -8.88
N VAL A 11 7.14 2.80 -7.76
CA VAL A 11 7.40 3.68 -6.65
C VAL A 11 8.44 4.63 -7.19
N ALA A 12 8.02 5.82 -7.62
CA ALA A 12 8.95 6.93 -7.69
C ALA A 12 9.54 7.04 -6.27
N LEU A 13 10.64 6.35 -6.07
CA LEU A 13 11.43 6.45 -4.85
C LEU A 13 11.90 7.91 -4.87
N ILE A 14 11.13 8.78 -4.21
CA ILE A 14 11.65 10.08 -3.85
C ILE A 14 12.74 9.75 -2.82
N ALA A 15 13.92 9.37 -3.34
CA ALA A 15 15.11 9.27 -2.53
C ALA A 15 15.25 10.61 -1.82
N ALA A 16 15.36 10.58 -0.52
CA ALA A 16 15.74 11.73 0.27
C ALA A 16 17.20 12.07 -0.10
N THR A 17 17.40 12.73 -1.22
CA THR A 17 18.65 13.41 -1.49
C THR A 17 18.63 14.63 -0.59
N ALA A 18 19.42 14.59 0.47
CA ALA A 18 19.75 15.78 1.24
C ALA A 18 20.46 16.75 0.31
N PHE A 19 19.68 17.62 -0.35
CA PHE A 19 20.26 18.79 -0.98
C PHE A 19 20.65 19.76 0.14
N ALA A 20 21.89 20.21 0.12
CA ALA A 20 22.32 21.36 0.90
C ALA A 20 21.50 22.56 0.39
N SER A 21 20.30 22.73 0.93
CA SER A 21 19.43 23.85 0.62
C SER A 21 19.96 25.08 1.31
N GLY A 22 20.24 26.13 0.54
CA GLY A 22 20.38 27.47 1.09
C GLY A 22 19.12 27.85 1.90
N PRO A 23 19.10 29.03 2.55
CA PRO A 23 17.94 29.46 3.31
C PRO A 23 16.69 29.44 2.40
N PRO A 24 15.50 29.02 2.96
CA PRO A 24 14.29 28.92 2.16
C PRO A 24 13.93 30.25 1.49
N THR A 25 13.54 30.19 0.22
CA THR A 25 13.07 31.36 -0.52
C THR A 25 11.61 31.64 -0.19
N GLN A 26 11.18 32.90 -0.39
CA GLN A 26 9.78 33.26 -0.19
C GLN A 26 8.86 32.47 -1.13
N PRO A 27 7.68 31.99 -0.67
CA PRO A 27 6.67 31.38 -1.52
C PRO A 27 6.30 32.30 -2.68
N ASN A 28 6.12 31.71 -3.87
CA ASN A 28 5.76 32.41 -5.10
C ASN A 28 4.34 32.02 -5.51
N ASP A 29 3.38 32.93 -5.34
CA ASP A 29 1.97 32.66 -5.62
C ASP A 29 1.69 32.37 -7.11
N ARG A 30 2.47 32.95 -8.04
CA ARG A 30 2.32 32.64 -9.48
C ARG A 30 2.75 31.20 -9.78
N GLU A 31 3.87 30.77 -9.22
CA GLU A 31 4.37 29.40 -9.37
C GLU A 31 3.43 28.40 -8.69
N TRP A 32 2.96 28.74 -7.48
CA TRP A 32 1.96 27.94 -6.77
C TRP A 32 0.66 27.83 -7.55
N SER A 33 0.17 28.89 -8.18
CA SER A 33 -1.04 28.85 -9.01
C SER A 33 -0.90 27.87 -10.17
N ALA A 34 0.26 27.79 -10.81
CA ALA A 34 0.53 26.81 -11.86
C ALA A 34 0.52 25.37 -11.30
N ILE A 35 1.18 25.14 -10.16
CA ILE A 35 1.22 23.84 -9.48
C ILE A 35 -0.21 23.39 -9.09
N SER A 36 -1.01 24.28 -8.51
CA SER A 36 -2.37 23.96 -8.09
C SER A 36 -3.31 23.65 -9.26
N THR A 37 -3.10 24.29 -10.41
CA THR A 37 -3.84 24.02 -11.64
C THR A 37 -3.53 22.62 -12.17
N ASP A 38 -2.24 22.26 -12.20
CA ASP A 38 -1.82 20.92 -12.63
C ASP A 38 -2.30 19.84 -11.64
N TYR A 39 -2.31 20.17 -10.35
CA TYR A 39 -2.87 19.25 -9.34
C TYR A 39 -4.37 18.99 -9.57
N ALA A 40 -5.15 20.02 -9.82
CA ALA A 40 -6.57 19.88 -10.14
C ALA A 40 -6.79 19.02 -11.40
N TRP A 41 -5.91 19.15 -12.39
CA TRP A 41 -5.92 18.32 -13.59
C TRP A 41 -5.62 16.84 -13.27
N ILE A 42 -4.60 16.57 -12.46
CA ILE A 42 -4.26 15.21 -12.01
C ILE A 42 -5.41 14.58 -11.24
N GLU A 43 -6.06 15.31 -10.33
CA GLU A 43 -7.24 14.84 -9.62
C GLU A 43 -8.39 14.48 -10.58
N THR A 44 -8.56 15.27 -11.65
CA THR A 44 -9.55 14.99 -12.70
C THR A 44 -9.23 13.71 -13.45
N LEU A 45 -7.96 13.54 -13.86
CA LEU A 45 -7.50 12.31 -14.51
C LEU A 45 -7.65 11.08 -13.61
N ARG A 46 -7.32 11.21 -12.33
CA ARG A 46 -7.45 10.13 -11.34
C ARG A 46 -8.91 9.71 -11.16
N LYS A 47 -9.83 10.68 -11.05
CA LYS A 47 -11.28 10.41 -10.94
C LYS A 47 -11.88 9.76 -12.19
N ALA A 48 -11.30 10.01 -13.36
CA ALA A 48 -11.73 9.41 -14.62
C ALA A 48 -11.23 7.95 -14.79
N GLN A 49 -10.32 7.48 -13.93
CA GLN A 49 -9.82 6.11 -14.01
C GLN A 49 -10.90 5.11 -13.55
N PRO A 50 -11.00 3.95 -14.24
CA PRO A 50 -11.90 2.89 -13.80
C PRO A 50 -11.49 2.34 -12.44
N LEU A 51 -12.47 2.16 -11.56
CA LEU A 51 -12.24 1.46 -10.30
C LEU A 51 -12.27 -0.06 -10.54
N PRO A 52 -11.47 -0.84 -9.79
CA PRO A 52 -11.62 -2.29 -9.81
C PRO A 52 -13.04 -2.70 -9.47
N ALA A 53 -13.58 -3.71 -10.17
CA ALA A 53 -14.91 -4.23 -9.88
C ALA A 53 -14.98 -4.78 -8.44
N ALA A 54 -16.13 -4.61 -7.77
CA ALA A 54 -16.28 -5.01 -6.37
C ALA A 54 -16.05 -6.52 -6.12
N ASN A 55 -16.29 -7.35 -7.15
CA ASN A 55 -16.08 -8.79 -7.11
C ASN A 55 -14.79 -9.24 -7.84
N ALA A 56 -13.93 -8.30 -8.21
CA ALA A 56 -12.68 -8.64 -8.88
C ALA A 56 -11.76 -9.45 -7.97
N SER A 57 -11.05 -10.41 -8.55
CA SER A 57 -9.96 -11.10 -7.87
C SER A 57 -8.82 -10.09 -7.57
N ARG A 58 -7.98 -10.41 -6.59
CA ARG A 58 -6.81 -9.56 -6.27
C ARG A 58 -5.94 -9.27 -7.49
N LYS A 59 -5.72 -10.27 -8.34
CA LYS A 59 -4.96 -10.12 -9.58
C LYS A 59 -5.60 -9.10 -10.52
N GLN A 60 -6.90 -9.19 -10.75
CA GLN A 60 -7.64 -8.24 -11.60
C GLN A 60 -7.63 -6.81 -11.00
N MET A 61 -7.77 -6.70 -9.67
CA MET A 61 -7.66 -5.40 -9.01
C MET A 61 -6.27 -4.77 -9.24
N LEU A 62 -5.20 -5.54 -9.06
CA LEU A 62 -3.83 -5.09 -9.28
C LEU A 62 -3.57 -4.70 -10.73
N GLU A 63 -4.03 -5.49 -11.69
CA GLU A 63 -3.94 -5.19 -13.14
C GLU A 63 -4.62 -3.85 -13.45
N THR A 64 -5.84 -3.62 -12.94
CA THR A 64 -6.56 -2.36 -13.13
C THR A 64 -5.79 -1.17 -12.55
N VAL A 65 -5.27 -1.30 -11.32
CA VAL A 65 -4.51 -0.24 -10.65
C VAL A 65 -3.22 0.08 -11.41
N LEU A 66 -2.48 -0.95 -11.84
CA LEU A 66 -1.25 -0.77 -12.62
C LEU A 66 -1.48 -0.09 -13.97
N ASP A 67 -2.56 -0.47 -14.66
CA ASP A 67 -2.92 0.17 -15.94
C ASP A 67 -3.32 1.64 -15.73
N ASN A 68 -4.00 1.94 -14.64
CA ASN A 68 -4.34 3.31 -14.26
C ASN A 68 -3.08 4.14 -13.95
N GLN A 69 -2.15 3.57 -13.17
CA GLN A 69 -0.87 4.22 -12.85
C GLN A 69 -0.06 4.51 -14.11
N LYS A 70 0.08 3.54 -15.03
CA LYS A 70 0.79 3.73 -16.31
C LYS A 70 0.20 4.86 -17.16
N LYS A 71 -1.13 5.01 -17.17
CA LYS A 71 -1.80 6.10 -17.91
C LYS A 71 -1.54 7.46 -17.28
N LEU A 72 -1.45 7.51 -15.96
CA LEU A 72 -1.25 8.74 -15.20
C LEU A 72 0.22 9.16 -15.15
N GLU A 73 1.15 8.20 -15.14
CA GLU A 73 2.59 8.37 -14.95
C GLU A 73 3.22 9.51 -15.75
N PRO A 74 2.98 9.65 -17.09
CA PRO A 74 3.62 10.70 -17.89
C PRO A 74 3.29 12.13 -17.44
N THR A 75 2.13 12.33 -16.79
CA THR A 75 1.70 13.64 -16.27
C THR A 75 2.04 13.77 -14.79
N TYR A 76 1.89 12.68 -14.05
CA TYR A 76 1.99 12.65 -12.60
C TYR A 76 3.43 12.77 -12.09
N VAL A 77 4.37 12.06 -12.70
CA VAL A 77 5.79 12.10 -12.26
C VAL A 77 6.40 13.50 -12.38
N PRO A 78 6.33 14.15 -13.55
CA PRO A 78 6.85 15.52 -13.66
C PRO A 78 6.16 16.52 -12.72
N PHE A 79 4.86 16.31 -12.44
CA PHE A 79 4.15 17.13 -11.47
C PHE A 79 4.71 16.95 -10.06
N LEU A 80 4.88 15.69 -9.59
CA LEU A 80 5.43 15.42 -8.26
C LEU A 80 6.83 15.99 -8.08
N ASP A 81 7.69 15.84 -9.09
CA ASP A 81 9.05 16.39 -9.07
C ASP A 81 9.02 17.91 -8.90
N ARG A 82 8.14 18.61 -9.63
CA ARG A 82 7.98 20.06 -9.53
C ARG A 82 7.43 20.51 -8.17
N VAL A 83 6.41 19.80 -7.62
CA VAL A 83 5.88 20.13 -6.28
C VAL A 83 6.95 19.92 -5.22
N LYS A 84 7.71 18.82 -5.33
CA LYS A 84 8.81 18.54 -4.42
C LYS A 84 9.90 19.60 -4.48
N GLU A 85 10.37 19.97 -5.68
CA GLU A 85 11.36 21.01 -5.87
C GLU A 85 10.88 22.36 -5.28
N TYR A 86 9.61 22.72 -5.54
CA TYR A 86 9.01 23.91 -4.97
C TYR A 86 8.98 23.86 -3.44
N PHE A 87 8.57 22.74 -2.85
CA PHE A 87 8.53 22.55 -1.40
C PHE A 87 9.93 22.59 -0.79
N ASP A 88 10.89 21.88 -1.35
CA ASP A 88 12.27 21.84 -0.85
C ASP A 88 12.91 23.24 -0.81
N ARG A 89 12.54 24.12 -1.75
CA ARG A 89 13.06 25.47 -1.87
C ARG A 89 12.32 26.48 -0.99
N THR A 90 11.01 26.34 -0.85
CA THR A 90 10.17 27.38 -0.20
C THR A 90 9.63 27.00 1.15
N HIS A 91 9.56 25.71 1.46
CA HIS A 91 8.85 25.13 2.60
C HIS A 91 7.38 25.59 2.70
N ASP A 92 6.75 25.87 1.54
CA ASP A 92 5.36 26.31 1.47
C ASP A 92 4.43 25.21 2.02
N PRO A 93 3.64 25.48 3.07
CA PRO A 93 2.75 24.48 3.64
C PRO A 93 1.74 23.90 2.65
N ARG A 94 1.34 24.66 1.64
CA ARG A 94 0.41 24.22 0.59
C ARG A 94 1.00 23.07 -0.21
N ALA A 95 2.29 23.16 -0.56
CA ALA A 95 3.00 22.08 -1.26
C ALA A 95 3.21 20.88 -0.35
N GLY A 96 3.52 21.10 0.93
CA GLY A 96 3.60 20.03 1.94
C GLY A 96 2.29 19.24 2.03
N GLN A 97 1.15 19.93 2.06
CA GLN A 97 -0.18 19.31 2.09
C GLN A 97 -0.45 18.46 0.83
N VAL A 98 -0.07 18.94 -0.36
CA VAL A 98 -0.22 18.17 -1.60
C VAL A 98 0.64 16.91 -1.54
N LEU A 99 1.93 17.03 -1.19
CA LEU A 99 2.83 15.87 -1.06
C LEU A 99 2.36 14.88 0.00
N ALA A 100 1.85 15.38 1.14
CA ALA A 100 1.27 14.54 2.19
C ALA A 100 0.07 13.74 1.69
N ARG A 101 -0.83 14.40 0.95
CA ARG A 101 -2.00 13.73 0.35
C ARG A 101 -1.60 12.65 -0.64
N GLU A 102 -0.59 12.90 -1.48
CA GLU A 102 -0.08 11.89 -2.40
C GLU A 102 0.52 10.68 -1.67
N LYS A 103 1.26 10.90 -0.57
CA LYS A 103 1.75 9.82 0.30
C LYS A 103 0.60 9.01 0.91
N ILE A 104 -0.50 9.67 1.31
CA ILE A 104 -1.69 8.99 1.83
C ILE A 104 -2.31 8.10 0.74
N ILE A 105 -2.51 8.60 -0.48
CA ILE A 105 -3.09 7.82 -1.58
C ILE A 105 -2.24 6.58 -1.88
N MET A 106 -0.93 6.74 -1.98
CA MET A 106 -0.01 5.60 -2.18
C MET A 106 -0.09 4.59 -1.01
N GLY A 107 -0.16 5.08 0.23
CA GLY A 107 -0.32 4.24 1.41
C GLY A 107 -1.62 3.44 1.38
N ASP A 108 -2.72 4.05 0.96
CA ASP A 108 -4.02 3.40 0.81
C ASP A 108 -3.96 2.28 -0.26
N GLU A 109 -3.27 2.51 -1.38
CA GLU A 109 -3.05 1.49 -2.42
C GLU A 109 -2.24 0.29 -1.87
N TYR A 110 -1.16 0.56 -1.12
CA TYR A 110 -0.38 -0.49 -0.46
C TYR A 110 -1.21 -1.30 0.53
N MET A 111 -2.04 -0.63 1.33
CA MET A 111 -2.94 -1.32 2.27
C MET A 111 -4.01 -2.15 1.56
N GLN A 112 -4.70 -1.53 0.61
CA GLN A 112 -5.91 -2.08 0.01
C GLN A 112 -5.60 -3.23 -0.95
N TYR A 113 -4.60 -3.04 -1.81
CA TYR A 113 -4.33 -3.98 -2.91
C TYR A 113 -3.21 -4.96 -2.61
N LEU A 114 -2.22 -4.56 -1.81
CA LEU A 114 -1.04 -5.37 -1.55
C LEU A 114 -0.97 -5.94 -0.13
N SER A 115 -1.83 -5.47 0.79
CA SER A 115 -1.76 -5.81 2.22
C SER A 115 -0.37 -5.54 2.82
N ARG A 116 0.32 -4.52 2.29
CA ARG A 116 1.64 -4.09 2.72
C ARG A 116 1.51 -2.99 3.77
N TYR A 117 1.03 -3.38 4.95
CA TYR A 117 0.84 -2.46 6.07
C TYR A 117 2.13 -1.79 6.56
N ASP A 118 3.28 -2.47 6.41
CA ASP A 118 4.62 -1.94 6.64
C ASP A 118 4.92 -0.73 5.74
N LYS A 119 4.70 -0.88 4.43
CA LYS A 119 4.94 0.19 3.46
C LYS A 119 3.92 1.32 3.57
N ALA A 120 2.66 0.99 3.80
CA ALA A 120 1.63 1.98 4.07
C ALA A 120 1.99 2.84 5.30
N LEU A 121 2.46 2.22 6.37
CA LEU A 121 2.88 2.92 7.59
C LEU A 121 4.04 3.89 7.34
N GLU A 122 5.06 3.47 6.55
CA GLU A 122 6.15 4.36 6.14
C GLU A 122 5.63 5.60 5.40
N LEU A 123 4.71 5.40 4.44
CA LEU A 123 4.12 6.48 3.65
C LEU A 123 3.25 7.42 4.48
N TYR A 124 2.43 6.89 5.40
CA TYR A 124 1.60 7.72 6.28
C TYR A 124 2.44 8.53 7.28
N ARG A 125 3.55 7.98 7.79
CA ARG A 125 4.50 8.73 8.62
C ARG A 125 5.14 9.86 7.83
N ALA A 126 5.60 9.60 6.61
CA ALA A 126 6.11 10.65 5.74
C ALA A 126 5.05 11.72 5.43
N ALA A 127 3.77 11.35 5.30
CA ALA A 127 2.69 12.32 5.16
C ALA A 127 2.52 13.19 6.42
N VAL A 128 2.66 12.63 7.63
CA VAL A 128 2.62 13.40 8.88
C VAL A 128 3.83 14.35 9.01
N GLU A 129 5.00 13.95 8.50
CA GLU A 129 6.18 14.83 8.46
C GLU A 129 5.99 16.03 7.52
N LEU A 130 5.36 15.80 6.35
CA LEU A 130 5.05 16.83 5.35
C LEU A 130 3.92 17.78 5.79
N ASP A 131 2.90 17.23 6.46
CA ASP A 131 1.78 18.00 7.03
C ASP A 131 1.46 17.51 8.46
N PRO A 132 2.13 18.06 9.48
CA PRO A 132 1.88 17.70 10.87
C PRO A 132 0.47 18.01 11.37
N SER A 133 -0.29 18.85 10.65
CA SER A 133 -1.67 19.20 10.98
C SER A 133 -2.67 18.16 10.49
N SER A 134 -2.28 17.27 9.57
CA SER A 134 -3.17 16.27 8.95
C SER A 134 -3.69 15.25 9.95
N VAL A 135 -4.95 15.41 10.35
CA VAL A 135 -5.66 14.44 11.20
C VAL A 135 -5.86 13.12 10.45
N ASP A 136 -6.05 13.18 9.14
CA ASP A 136 -6.25 12.01 8.28
C ASP A 136 -5.00 11.14 8.21
N ALA A 137 -3.81 11.73 8.00
CA ALA A 137 -2.55 10.99 8.02
C ALA A 137 -2.30 10.30 9.37
N LYS A 138 -2.55 10.99 10.49
CA LYS A 138 -2.41 10.43 11.84
C LYS A 138 -3.31 9.22 12.07
N LYS A 139 -4.59 9.32 11.70
CA LYS A 139 -5.53 8.19 11.78
C LYS A 139 -5.08 6.98 10.96
N ARG A 140 -4.50 7.22 9.76
CA ARG A 140 -3.98 6.15 8.91
C ARG A 140 -2.73 5.49 9.50
N VAL A 141 -1.86 6.26 10.16
CA VAL A 141 -0.74 5.69 10.92
C VAL A 141 -1.25 4.72 11.98
N GLU A 142 -2.22 5.12 12.79
CA GLU A 142 -2.81 4.28 13.83
C GLU A 142 -3.45 3.02 13.22
N LEU A 143 -4.24 3.17 12.15
CA LEU A 143 -4.88 2.05 11.47
C LEU A 143 -3.87 1.06 10.90
N ALA A 144 -2.80 1.55 10.25
CA ALA A 144 -1.76 0.69 9.69
C ALA A 144 -0.97 -0.04 10.78
N GLN A 145 -0.68 0.64 11.90
CA GLN A 145 -0.05 0.02 13.07
C GLN A 145 -0.91 -1.12 13.66
N GLN A 146 -2.22 -0.90 13.82
CA GLN A 146 -3.14 -1.90 14.33
C GLN A 146 -3.28 -3.13 13.40
N ARG A 147 -3.22 -2.90 12.08
CA ARG A 147 -3.39 -3.96 11.07
C ARG A 147 -2.09 -4.66 10.67
N ARG A 148 -0.94 -4.13 11.09
CA ARG A 148 0.37 -4.66 10.71
C ARG A 148 0.56 -6.11 11.17
N PHE A 149 0.05 -6.44 12.34
CA PHE A 149 0.17 -7.75 12.95
C PHE A 149 -1.21 -8.33 13.27
N VAL A 150 -1.32 -9.64 13.17
CA VAL A 150 -2.51 -10.34 13.61
C VAL A 150 -2.56 -10.40 15.13
N SER A 151 -3.71 -10.08 15.73
CA SER A 151 -3.95 -10.28 17.15
C SER A 151 -4.47 -11.70 17.43
N MET A 152 -4.14 -12.23 18.60
CA MET A 152 -4.69 -13.52 19.07
C MET A 152 -6.22 -13.49 19.08
N ALA A 153 -6.82 -12.36 19.50
CA ALA A 153 -8.27 -12.21 19.56
C ALA A 153 -8.91 -12.35 18.17
N ALA A 154 -8.37 -11.66 17.15
CA ALA A 154 -8.87 -11.77 15.78
C ALA A 154 -8.66 -13.20 15.23
N PHE A 155 -7.48 -13.79 15.43
CA PHE A 155 -7.18 -15.15 14.99
C PHE A 155 -8.10 -16.20 15.61
N ALA A 156 -8.43 -16.07 16.89
CA ALA A 156 -9.32 -16.98 17.60
C ALA A 156 -10.77 -16.97 17.10
N THR A 157 -11.17 -15.94 16.33
CA THR A 157 -12.50 -15.90 15.69
C THR A 157 -12.61 -16.80 14.47
N VAL A 158 -11.48 -17.17 13.85
CA VAL A 158 -11.46 -18.05 12.68
C VAL A 158 -11.73 -19.50 13.11
N LYS A 159 -12.76 -20.10 12.50
CA LYS A 159 -13.21 -21.47 12.80
C LYS A 159 -13.12 -22.35 11.57
N SER A 160 -12.90 -23.64 11.78
CA SER A 160 -13.05 -24.65 10.72
C SER A 160 -14.44 -24.54 10.08
N GLY A 161 -14.51 -24.72 8.76
CA GLY A 161 -15.73 -24.56 7.96
C GLY A 161 -15.97 -23.15 7.43
N MET A 162 -15.24 -22.11 7.89
CA MET A 162 -15.34 -20.78 7.33
C MET A 162 -14.80 -20.73 5.90
N LYS A 163 -15.46 -19.94 5.03
CA LYS A 163 -14.96 -19.67 3.67
C LYS A 163 -13.89 -18.57 3.68
N GLU A 164 -13.03 -18.56 2.68
CA GLU A 164 -11.99 -17.53 2.50
C GLU A 164 -12.53 -16.10 2.60
N ASP A 165 -13.71 -15.81 2.03
CA ASP A 165 -14.31 -14.47 2.10
C ASP A 165 -14.70 -14.06 3.53
N ALA A 166 -15.17 -15.00 4.35
CA ALA A 166 -15.46 -14.72 5.76
C ALA A 166 -14.16 -14.42 6.54
N VAL A 167 -13.11 -15.21 6.28
CA VAL A 167 -11.78 -14.97 6.89
C VAL A 167 -11.20 -13.64 6.44
N ARG A 168 -11.33 -13.29 5.14
CA ARG A 168 -10.95 -11.99 4.60
C ARG A 168 -11.65 -10.83 5.29
N GLY A 169 -12.95 -10.97 5.55
CA GLY A 169 -13.73 -9.96 6.28
C GLY A 169 -13.24 -9.74 7.71
N LEU A 170 -12.79 -10.79 8.39
CA LEU A 170 -12.32 -10.75 9.78
C LEU A 170 -10.87 -10.26 9.91
N MET A 171 -9.99 -10.75 9.04
CA MET A 171 -8.54 -10.61 9.19
C MET A 171 -7.86 -9.81 8.10
N GLY A 172 -8.58 -9.50 7.02
CA GLY A 172 -7.98 -9.00 5.78
C GLY A 172 -7.22 -10.08 5.01
N LEU A 173 -6.70 -9.72 3.85
CA LEU A 173 -5.81 -10.60 3.10
C LEU A 173 -4.38 -10.49 3.66
N PRO A 174 -3.63 -11.59 3.75
CA PRO A 174 -2.21 -11.52 4.01
C PRO A 174 -1.48 -10.96 2.78
N ARG A 175 -0.19 -10.63 2.93
CA ARG A 175 0.68 -10.28 1.80
C ARG A 175 0.65 -11.40 0.76
N GLU A 176 0.79 -11.04 -0.52
CA GLU A 176 0.73 -12.03 -1.60
C GLU A 176 1.83 -13.11 -1.48
N ASP A 177 3.04 -12.70 -1.13
CA ASP A 177 4.18 -13.61 -0.91
C ASP A 177 4.00 -14.52 0.32
N TRP A 178 3.03 -14.23 1.19
CA TRP A 178 2.64 -15.02 2.36
C TRP A 178 1.40 -15.90 2.12
N ILE A 179 0.91 -15.95 0.89
CA ILE A 179 -0.10 -16.91 0.44
C ILE A 179 0.63 -18.04 -0.29
N LYS A 180 0.44 -19.27 0.16
CA LYS A 180 0.94 -20.48 -0.51
C LYS A 180 -0.24 -21.26 -1.03
N GLN A 181 -0.15 -21.74 -2.27
CA GLN A 181 -1.20 -22.54 -2.90
C GLN A 181 -0.62 -23.73 -3.63
N VAL A 182 -1.24 -24.88 -3.46
CA VAL A 182 -0.89 -26.14 -4.14
C VAL A 182 -2.17 -26.80 -4.64
N VAL A 183 -2.13 -27.30 -5.86
CA VAL A 183 -3.20 -28.12 -6.43
C VAL A 183 -2.76 -29.59 -6.39
N GLN A 184 -3.51 -30.44 -5.67
CA GLN A 184 -3.21 -31.85 -5.54
C GLN A 184 -4.53 -32.65 -5.62
N ASN A 185 -4.55 -33.72 -6.42
CA ASN A 185 -5.73 -34.57 -6.58
C ASN A 185 -7.03 -33.80 -6.89
N ASN A 186 -6.95 -32.82 -7.78
CA ASN A 186 -8.05 -31.95 -8.18
C ASN A 186 -8.65 -31.10 -7.03
N ARG A 187 -7.90 -30.91 -5.93
CA ARG A 187 -8.24 -30.05 -4.79
C ARG A 187 -7.23 -28.91 -4.70
N VAL A 188 -7.70 -27.73 -4.30
CA VAL A 188 -6.88 -26.55 -4.10
C VAL A 188 -6.64 -26.38 -2.61
N TYR A 189 -5.39 -26.56 -2.19
CA TYR A 189 -4.95 -26.25 -0.83
C TYR A 189 -4.31 -24.89 -0.80
N SER A 190 -4.76 -24.02 0.08
CA SER A 190 -4.12 -22.73 0.30
C SER A 190 -3.77 -22.51 1.77
N VAL A 191 -2.68 -21.77 2.00
CA VAL A 191 -2.24 -21.39 3.33
C VAL A 191 -2.06 -19.89 3.36
N TRP A 192 -2.79 -19.22 4.23
CA TRP A 192 -2.65 -17.79 4.49
C TRP A 192 -1.85 -17.58 5.75
N ILE A 193 -0.71 -16.90 5.64
CA ILE A 193 0.22 -16.68 6.73
C ILE A 193 0.17 -15.21 7.12
N TYR A 194 0.08 -14.93 8.42
CA TYR A 194 -0.01 -13.59 8.98
C TYR A 194 1.14 -13.35 9.97
N PRO A 195 1.79 -12.18 9.92
CA PRO A 195 2.84 -11.83 10.87
C PRO A 195 2.25 -11.57 12.26
N LYS A 196 3.01 -11.93 13.30
CA LYS A 196 2.76 -11.57 14.69
C LYS A 196 3.74 -10.51 15.17
N GLU A 197 3.36 -9.78 16.21
CA GLU A 197 4.20 -8.72 16.77
C GLU A 197 5.52 -9.24 17.37
N ASP A 198 5.53 -10.47 17.85
CA ASP A 198 6.69 -11.15 18.43
C ASP A 198 7.70 -11.65 17.38
N GLY A 199 7.51 -11.32 16.11
CA GLY A 199 8.34 -11.78 14.99
C GLY A 199 7.98 -13.17 14.47
N GLY A 200 7.02 -13.87 15.11
CA GLY A 200 6.48 -15.13 14.64
C GLY A 200 5.42 -14.97 13.57
N ALA A 201 4.77 -16.06 13.22
CA ALA A 201 3.65 -16.08 12.29
C ALA A 201 2.50 -16.97 12.79
N SER A 202 1.31 -16.71 12.24
CA SER A 202 0.17 -17.61 12.34
C SER A 202 -0.29 -18.03 10.94
N ALA A 203 -0.94 -19.18 10.81
CA ALA A 203 -1.38 -19.70 9.52
C ALA A 203 -2.81 -20.24 9.58
N ILE A 204 -3.55 -19.98 8.51
CA ILE A 204 -4.88 -20.52 8.25
C ILE A 204 -4.79 -21.40 7.01
N TYR A 205 -5.27 -22.61 7.10
CA TYR A 205 -5.20 -23.61 6.04
C TYR A 205 -6.59 -23.85 5.45
N PHE A 206 -6.66 -23.78 4.12
CA PHE A 206 -7.89 -23.97 3.37
C PHE A 206 -7.80 -25.17 2.45
N ASP A 207 -8.93 -25.88 2.31
CA ASP A 207 -9.17 -26.90 1.31
C ASP A 207 -10.36 -26.47 0.46
N ASN A 208 -10.13 -26.25 -0.86
CA ASN A 208 -11.12 -25.69 -1.77
C ASN A 208 -11.81 -24.42 -1.21
N GLY A 209 -11.02 -23.52 -0.61
CA GLY A 209 -11.51 -22.25 -0.07
C GLY A 209 -12.24 -22.33 1.27
N VAL A 210 -12.19 -23.50 1.96
CA VAL A 210 -12.81 -23.71 3.27
C VAL A 210 -11.74 -24.00 4.32
N VAL A 211 -11.77 -23.29 5.45
CA VAL A 211 -10.81 -23.48 6.56
C VAL A 211 -10.96 -24.91 7.12
N TYR A 212 -9.87 -25.66 7.14
CA TYR A 212 -9.83 -26.98 7.80
C TYR A 212 -8.89 -27.00 9.01
N HIS A 213 -7.92 -26.08 9.08
CA HIS A 213 -6.98 -26.03 10.20
C HIS A 213 -6.48 -24.60 10.42
N THR A 214 -6.13 -24.27 11.67
CA THR A 214 -5.47 -23.01 12.05
C THR A 214 -4.27 -23.30 12.96
N ASN A 215 -3.17 -22.55 12.79
CA ASN A 215 -1.98 -22.68 13.63
C ASN A 215 -1.48 -21.31 14.05
N TRP A 216 -1.58 -20.99 15.34
CA TRP A 216 -1.10 -19.70 15.88
C TRP A 216 0.41 -19.56 15.85
N ASN A 217 1.17 -20.65 15.95
CA ASN A 217 2.64 -20.67 15.99
C ASN A 217 3.20 -21.32 14.72
N ALA A 218 2.80 -20.82 13.56
CA ALA A 218 3.34 -21.27 12.29
C ALA A 218 4.74 -20.71 12.04
N ALA A 219 5.52 -21.39 11.20
CA ALA A 219 6.78 -20.85 10.71
C ALA A 219 6.51 -19.65 9.78
N ALA A 220 7.26 -18.57 9.99
CA ALA A 220 7.25 -17.46 9.04
C ALA A 220 7.85 -17.91 7.70
N PRO A 221 7.34 -17.43 6.55
CA PRO A 221 8.00 -17.69 5.28
C PRO A 221 9.45 -17.16 5.32
N PRO A 222 10.40 -17.83 4.65
CA PRO A 222 11.73 -17.29 4.53
C PRO A 222 11.65 -15.88 3.92
N ALA A 223 12.48 -14.96 4.45
CA ALA A 223 12.54 -13.60 3.91
C ALA A 223 12.82 -13.70 2.39
N SER A 224 11.95 -13.08 1.58
CA SER A 224 12.21 -13.05 0.15
C SER A 224 13.51 -12.29 -0.10
N GLN A 225 14.47 -12.94 -0.76
CA GLN A 225 15.82 -12.38 -1.03
C GLN A 225 15.83 -11.13 -1.92
N ASN A 226 14.67 -10.54 -2.23
CA ASN A 226 14.50 -9.39 -3.12
C ASN A 226 14.41 -8.03 -2.40
N GLN A 227 14.95 -7.89 -1.17
CA GLN A 227 14.99 -6.59 -0.48
C GLN A 227 16.36 -5.87 -0.58
N THR A 228 17.28 -6.36 -1.40
CA THR A 228 18.55 -5.65 -1.67
C THR A 228 18.75 -5.54 -3.18
N ARG A 229 18.17 -4.49 -3.78
CA ARG A 229 18.75 -3.74 -4.92
C ARG A 229 17.88 -2.52 -5.22
#